data_e29beb5c24fe916f5e533ab67e9bcfb4
#
_entry.id   e29beb5c24fe916f5e533ab67e9bcfb4
#
_cell.length_a   1.000
_cell.length_b   1.000
_cell.length_c   1.000
_cell.angle_alpha   90.00
_cell.angle_beta   90.00
_cell.angle_gamma   90.00
#
_symmetry.space_group_name_H-M   'P 1'
#
loop_
_entity.id
_entity.type
_entity.pdbx_description
1 polymer ?
#
loop_
_entity_poly.entity_id
_entity_poly.type
_entity_poly.pdbx_seq_one_letter_code
_entity_poly.pdbx_strand_id
1 'polypeptide(L)'
;MPYTLIKGSFHIHYPERPLNGPEPDGDTIKFQPLDRDLIASLPRPNQAARFTQSGMTSIRFEGIDALETHFDVEGQEFHQKLDLALAARDALLAEAGFGQIRFFAQRPFKVESVQNHPVRGYILSNGLDTYGRTIAFVFTGNHAAVDGSQIFVTPEMLATSLNIFMLRKGHAYAAFYLTLPVQLREYLRSIARNARETGVGLWPQATATTEIAAEISGLVVLQQLVIWPKLFRRLAPYFTEGHTDFAALDAWLRADPRNRDDRLLLPTFELGNMHDLIIEEGSRVRLAYAPEEVVIVPDDYVLQVPIPTPPPVHIGSGDMRIVAALVNPLAADRGQETVTLLNATPRDIDLTGWWVADASGEQRLSGIVAKGEAIRIKLGSGVQLSNTRDTVTVLDPQRNIIDQVSYQARELPAEGYSKIF
;
A
#
# COMPACT_ATOMS: atom_id res chain seq x y z
N MET A 1 11.57 4.85 0.07
CA MET A 1 12.01 5.41 1.38
C MET A 1 13.20 4.60 1.86
N PRO A 2 14.19 5.19 2.53
CA PRO A 2 15.26 4.43 3.17
C PRO A 2 14.73 3.71 4.41
N TYR A 3 15.40 2.62 4.76
CA TYR A 3 15.20 1.86 6.00
C TYR A 3 16.32 2.20 6.99
N THR A 4 15.99 2.27 8.26
CA THR A 4 17.00 2.45 9.32
C THR A 4 17.63 1.09 9.63
N LEU A 5 18.95 1.00 9.54
CA LEU A 5 19.72 -0.15 10.02
C LEU A 5 19.79 -0.10 11.54
N ILE A 6 19.34 -1.14 12.21
CA ILE A 6 19.38 -1.24 13.67
C ILE A 6 20.07 -2.56 14.03
N LYS A 7 21.20 -2.46 14.72
CA LYS A 7 21.99 -3.60 15.18
C LYS A 7 21.57 -4.06 16.56
N GLY A 8 21.75 -5.34 16.82
CA GLY A 8 21.35 -5.90 18.12
C GLY A 8 21.50 -7.40 18.20
N SER A 9 20.61 -8.02 18.97
CA SER A 9 20.55 -9.45 19.14
C SER A 9 19.11 -9.95 19.26
N PHE A 10 18.88 -11.15 18.75
CA PHE A 10 17.60 -11.85 18.82
C PHE A 10 17.53 -12.71 20.08
N HIS A 11 16.34 -12.72 20.70
CA HIS A 11 16.09 -13.41 21.96
C HIS A 11 14.83 -14.26 21.90
N ILE A 12 14.94 -15.52 22.32
CA ILE A 12 13.82 -16.47 22.43
C ILE A 12 13.68 -17.08 23.82
N HIS A 13 14.56 -16.73 24.74
CA HIS A 13 14.64 -17.32 26.06
C HIS A 13 15.04 -16.29 27.10
N TYR A 14 14.50 -16.41 28.34
CA TYR A 14 14.94 -15.64 29.49
C TYR A 14 15.54 -16.60 30.52
N PRO A 15 16.88 -16.73 30.60
CA PRO A 15 17.53 -17.72 31.46
C PRO A 15 17.08 -17.70 32.91
N GLU A 16 16.89 -16.48 33.46
CA GLU A 16 16.47 -16.29 34.87
C GLU A 16 14.98 -16.60 35.12
N ARG A 17 14.15 -16.53 34.07
CA ARG A 17 12.69 -16.69 34.15
C ARG A 17 12.13 -17.32 32.84
N PRO A 18 12.48 -18.56 32.54
CA PRO A 18 12.15 -19.18 31.27
C PRO A 18 10.65 -19.29 31.00
N LEU A 19 9.83 -19.49 32.02
CA LEU A 19 8.36 -19.51 31.88
C LEU A 19 7.75 -18.13 31.49
N ASN A 20 8.47 -17.05 31.76
CA ASN A 20 8.08 -15.69 31.36
C ASN A 20 8.77 -15.26 30.06
N GLY A 21 9.53 -16.16 29.46
CA GLY A 21 10.23 -15.93 28.20
C GLY A 21 9.30 -15.67 27.02
N PRO A 22 9.86 -15.24 25.88
CA PRO A 22 9.12 -15.07 24.64
C PRO A 22 8.46 -16.37 24.17
N GLU A 23 7.44 -16.22 23.36
CA GLU A 23 6.84 -17.27 22.55
C GLU A 23 7.11 -16.93 21.09
N PRO A 24 8.23 -17.40 20.52
CA PRO A 24 8.54 -17.15 19.12
C PRO A 24 7.55 -17.93 18.24
N ASP A 25 7.20 -17.34 17.11
CA ASP A 25 6.42 -17.97 16.05
C ASP A 25 7.12 -17.86 14.69
N GLY A 26 6.41 -18.10 13.59
CA GLY A 26 6.98 -18.14 12.25
C GLY A 26 7.31 -16.74 11.66
N ASP A 27 6.86 -15.64 12.28
CA ASP A 27 7.08 -14.28 11.75
C ASP A 27 7.31 -13.21 12.83
N THR A 28 7.48 -13.63 14.08
CA THR A 28 7.71 -12.72 15.20
C THR A 28 8.85 -13.21 16.11
N ILE A 29 9.79 -12.32 16.45
CA ILE A 29 10.89 -12.61 17.35
C ILE A 29 11.20 -11.40 18.24
N LYS A 30 11.76 -11.63 19.44
CA LYS A 30 12.25 -10.55 20.30
C LYS A 30 13.63 -10.09 19.86
N PHE A 31 13.82 -8.78 19.91
CA PHE A 31 15.07 -8.10 19.53
C PHE A 31 15.51 -7.11 20.60
N GLN A 32 16.76 -7.21 20.99
CA GLN A 32 17.45 -6.24 21.85
C GLN A 32 18.29 -5.34 20.96
N PRO A 33 17.89 -4.10 20.66
CA PRO A 33 18.71 -3.16 19.91
C PRO A 33 19.92 -2.72 20.75
N LEU A 34 21.03 -2.37 20.11
CA LEU A 34 22.16 -1.73 20.74
C LEU A 34 21.81 -0.31 21.20
N ASP A 35 21.06 0.39 20.36
CA ASP A 35 20.50 1.70 20.65
C ASP A 35 18.97 1.67 20.53
N ARG A 36 18.28 1.87 21.64
CA ARG A 36 16.82 1.86 21.73
C ARG A 36 16.19 3.09 21.07
N ASP A 37 16.91 4.20 21.03
CA ASP A 37 16.38 5.45 20.48
C ASP A 37 16.19 5.35 18.97
N LEU A 38 16.95 4.49 18.30
CA LEU A 38 16.74 4.19 16.88
C LEU A 38 15.36 3.57 16.61
N ILE A 39 14.90 2.67 17.48
CA ILE A 39 13.55 2.09 17.40
C ILE A 39 12.49 3.12 17.81
N ALA A 40 12.73 3.87 18.88
CA ALA A 40 11.80 4.88 19.37
C ALA A 40 11.57 6.02 18.38
N SER A 41 12.55 6.30 17.51
CA SER A 41 12.50 7.33 16.47
C SER A 41 11.89 6.84 15.13
N LEU A 42 11.57 5.56 15.00
CA LEU A 42 10.96 5.04 13.77
C LEU A 42 9.60 5.71 13.52
N PRO A 43 9.31 6.07 12.27
CA PRO A 43 8.07 6.75 11.95
C PRO A 43 6.86 5.86 12.26
N ARG A 44 5.96 6.41 13.07
CA ARG A 44 4.62 5.87 13.26
C ARG A 44 3.68 6.95 13.82
N PRO A 45 2.66 7.35 13.08
CA PRO A 45 1.63 8.21 13.61
C PRO A 45 0.90 7.53 14.78
N ASN A 46 0.79 8.22 15.89
CA ASN A 46 -0.04 7.85 17.06
C ASN A 46 0.36 6.59 17.83
N GLN A 47 1.53 5.99 17.58
CA GLN A 47 1.99 4.82 18.34
C GLN A 47 3.44 4.98 18.80
N ALA A 48 3.68 4.69 20.07
CA ALA A 48 5.03 4.56 20.61
C ALA A 48 5.53 3.13 20.46
N ALA A 49 6.85 2.97 20.27
CA ALA A 49 7.49 1.66 20.28
C ALA A 49 7.29 0.99 21.64
N ARG A 50 6.94 -0.29 21.62
CA ARG A 50 6.78 -1.09 22.86
C ARG A 50 8.07 -1.80 23.20
N PHE A 51 8.52 -1.59 24.42
CA PHE A 51 9.69 -2.27 24.98
C PHE A 51 9.31 -3.07 26.23
N THR A 52 9.98 -4.19 26.42
CA THR A 52 9.98 -4.90 27.70
C THR A 52 10.77 -4.09 28.73
N GLN A 53 10.69 -4.47 30.02
CA GLN A 53 11.53 -3.85 31.06
C GLN A 53 13.04 -3.97 30.78
N SER A 54 13.45 -5.07 30.13
CA SER A 54 14.84 -5.28 29.68
C SER A 54 15.21 -4.51 28.41
N GLY A 55 14.28 -3.77 27.81
CA GLY A 55 14.54 -2.95 26.62
C GLY A 55 14.45 -3.67 25.28
N MET A 56 13.91 -4.87 25.24
CA MET A 56 13.65 -5.59 24.00
C MET A 56 12.31 -5.16 23.38
N THR A 57 12.24 -5.23 22.06
CA THR A 57 10.99 -5.06 21.31
C THR A 57 10.61 -6.36 20.59
N SER A 58 9.35 -6.48 20.15
CA SER A 58 8.93 -7.53 19.22
C SER A 58 9.14 -7.04 17.79
N ILE A 59 9.77 -7.85 16.98
CA ILE A 59 9.87 -7.64 15.53
C ILE A 59 8.76 -8.42 14.85
N ARG A 60 7.92 -7.72 14.07
CA ARG A 60 7.05 -8.32 13.07
C ARG A 60 7.78 -8.33 11.73
N PHE A 61 7.86 -9.48 11.12
CA PHE A 61 8.57 -9.62 9.85
C PHE A 61 7.82 -8.91 8.72
N GLU A 62 8.50 -8.02 8.03
CA GLU A 62 7.94 -7.27 6.90
C GLU A 62 7.60 -8.19 5.74
N GLY A 63 6.41 -8.04 5.17
CA GLY A 63 6.00 -8.69 3.92
C GLY A 63 5.61 -10.16 4.02
N ILE A 64 5.58 -10.76 5.20
CA ILE A 64 5.18 -12.15 5.43
C ILE A 64 4.16 -12.30 6.56
N ASP A 65 3.47 -13.44 6.57
CA ASP A 65 2.46 -13.81 7.57
C ASP A 65 2.49 -15.34 7.73
N ALA A 66 3.03 -15.84 8.84
CA ALA A 66 3.13 -17.26 9.09
C ALA A 66 1.82 -17.79 9.75
N LEU A 67 1.61 -19.11 9.69
CA LEU A 67 0.46 -19.73 10.36
C LEU A 67 0.52 -19.44 11.86
N GLU A 68 -0.63 -19.10 12.43
CA GLU A 68 -0.75 -18.76 13.84
C GLU A 68 -0.46 -19.99 14.72
N THR A 69 0.53 -19.87 15.60
CA THR A 69 0.79 -20.86 16.65
C THR A 69 -0.13 -20.66 17.85
N HIS A 70 -0.50 -19.41 18.11
CA HIS A 70 -1.42 -18.99 19.14
C HIS A 70 -2.07 -17.66 18.76
N PHE A 71 -3.37 -17.59 18.83
CA PHE A 71 -4.17 -16.40 18.53
C PHE A 71 -5.28 -16.27 19.56
N ASP A 72 -5.25 -15.20 20.34
CA ASP A 72 -6.25 -14.95 21.38
C ASP A 72 -7.49 -14.26 20.82
N VAL A 73 -8.66 -14.83 21.15
CA VAL A 73 -9.96 -14.21 20.93
C VAL A 73 -10.71 -14.26 22.27
N GLU A 74 -10.90 -13.13 22.90
CA GLU A 74 -11.66 -12.98 24.16
C GLU A 74 -11.17 -13.91 25.29
N GLY A 75 -9.86 -14.15 25.37
CA GLY A 75 -9.24 -15.00 26.36
C GLY A 75 -9.25 -16.50 26.03
N GLN A 76 -9.70 -16.86 24.84
CA GLN A 76 -9.54 -18.20 24.27
C GLN A 76 -8.42 -18.21 23.24
N GLU A 77 -7.54 -19.19 23.36
CA GLU A 77 -6.40 -19.34 22.46
C GLU A 77 -6.72 -20.32 21.34
N PHE A 78 -6.50 -19.87 20.10
CA PHE A 78 -6.68 -20.63 18.87
C PHE A 78 -5.35 -20.75 18.12
N HIS A 79 -5.25 -21.71 17.21
CA HIS A 79 -4.10 -21.89 16.33
C HIS A 79 -4.57 -22.33 14.95
N GLN A 80 -3.73 -22.19 13.96
CA GLN A 80 -3.92 -22.86 12.68
C GLN A 80 -3.28 -24.25 12.73
N LYS A 81 -3.23 -24.97 11.61
CA LYS A 81 -2.64 -26.31 11.55
C LYS A 81 -1.29 -26.38 12.26
N LEU A 82 -1.32 -26.87 13.50
CA LEU A 82 -0.27 -26.64 14.48
C LEU A 82 1.08 -27.26 14.09
N ASP A 83 1.08 -28.44 13.47
CA ASP A 83 2.29 -29.10 12.97
C ASP A 83 3.05 -28.24 11.97
N LEU A 84 2.35 -27.56 11.06
CA LEU A 84 2.96 -26.64 10.07
C LEU A 84 3.33 -25.30 10.68
N ALA A 85 2.53 -24.77 11.59
CA ALA A 85 2.85 -23.53 12.30
C ALA A 85 4.13 -23.69 13.15
N LEU A 86 4.26 -24.83 13.88
CA LEU A 86 5.47 -25.17 14.64
C LEU A 86 6.67 -25.44 13.72
N ALA A 87 6.48 -26.11 12.58
CA ALA A 87 7.53 -26.31 11.61
C ALA A 87 8.07 -24.99 11.04
N ALA A 88 7.20 -24.02 10.80
CA ALA A 88 7.59 -22.67 10.37
C ALA A 88 8.43 -21.96 11.45
N ARG A 89 7.97 -21.98 12.70
CA ARG A 89 8.74 -21.47 13.86
C ARG A 89 10.11 -22.13 13.96
N ASP A 90 10.16 -23.45 13.94
CA ASP A 90 11.40 -24.20 14.12
C ASP A 90 12.39 -23.95 12.97
N ALA A 91 11.89 -23.86 11.74
CA ALA A 91 12.70 -23.48 10.58
C ALA A 91 13.27 -22.06 10.70
N LEU A 92 12.46 -21.10 11.13
CA LEU A 92 12.91 -19.73 11.40
C LEU A 92 14.03 -19.69 12.44
N LEU A 93 13.84 -20.38 13.57
CA LEU A 93 14.78 -20.37 14.68
C LEU A 93 16.11 -21.06 14.30
N ALA A 94 16.03 -22.15 13.53
CA ALA A 94 17.20 -22.84 13.03
C ALA A 94 18.00 -21.97 12.04
N GLU A 95 17.33 -21.33 11.07
CA GLU A 95 17.97 -20.43 10.11
C GLU A 95 18.54 -19.19 10.79
N ALA A 96 17.88 -18.69 11.83
CA ALA A 96 18.40 -17.60 12.66
C ALA A 96 19.68 -17.98 13.44
N GLY A 97 20.01 -19.25 13.52
CA GLY A 97 21.24 -19.74 14.15
C GLY A 97 21.13 -20.05 15.63
N PHE A 98 19.90 -20.16 16.16
CA PHE A 98 19.70 -20.73 17.48
C PHE A 98 20.08 -22.22 17.46
N GLY A 99 20.85 -22.67 18.44
CA GLY A 99 21.27 -24.06 18.57
C GLY A 99 20.11 -24.96 19.04
N GLN A 100 20.47 -26.09 19.69
CA GLN A 100 19.45 -27.01 20.19
C GLN A 100 18.46 -26.28 21.09
N ILE A 101 17.19 -26.31 20.72
CA ILE A 101 16.10 -25.67 21.45
C ILE A 101 15.25 -26.77 22.11
N ARG A 102 14.97 -26.60 23.40
CA ARG A 102 13.99 -27.43 24.12
C ARG A 102 12.85 -26.54 24.53
N PHE A 103 11.63 -27.01 24.32
CA PHE A 103 10.41 -26.37 24.78
C PHE A 103 9.85 -27.10 26.00
N PHE A 104 9.14 -26.40 26.86
CA PHE A 104 8.45 -27.02 27.97
C PHE A 104 7.35 -27.99 27.47
N ALA A 105 7.32 -29.19 27.96
CA ALA A 105 6.34 -30.22 27.57
C ALA A 105 4.88 -29.75 27.73
N GLN A 106 4.59 -29.00 28.79
CA GLN A 106 3.24 -28.48 29.08
C GLN A 106 2.99 -27.05 28.55
N ARG A 107 4.00 -26.42 27.95
CA ARG A 107 3.93 -25.09 27.33
C ARG A 107 4.80 -25.09 26.07
N PRO A 108 4.32 -25.73 24.99
CA PRO A 108 5.14 -26.00 23.80
C PRO A 108 5.57 -24.76 23.01
N PHE A 109 5.07 -23.60 23.37
CA PHE A 109 5.50 -22.31 22.80
C PHE A 109 6.59 -21.62 23.63
N LYS A 110 6.84 -22.07 24.87
CA LYS A 110 7.87 -21.52 25.77
C LYS A 110 9.17 -22.29 25.68
N VAL A 111 10.26 -21.57 25.46
CA VAL A 111 11.61 -22.15 25.40
C VAL A 111 12.11 -22.45 26.81
N GLU A 112 12.40 -23.71 27.07
CA GLU A 112 13.00 -24.20 28.32
C GLU A 112 14.50 -23.96 28.32
N SER A 113 15.18 -24.30 27.22
CA SER A 113 16.61 -24.07 27.06
C SER A 113 16.98 -23.92 25.57
N VAL A 114 18.09 -23.25 25.32
CA VAL A 114 18.63 -23.02 23.97
C VAL A 114 20.14 -22.87 24.07
N GLN A 115 20.88 -23.39 23.07
CA GLN A 115 22.36 -23.30 23.08
C GLN A 115 22.83 -21.90 22.64
N ASN A 116 22.70 -21.55 21.41
CA ASN A 116 23.20 -20.25 20.90
C ASN A 116 22.21 -19.13 21.23
N HIS A 117 22.40 -18.46 22.34
CA HIS A 117 21.50 -17.38 22.79
C HIS A 117 22.26 -16.33 23.62
N PRO A 118 22.07 -15.03 23.34
CA PRO A 118 21.32 -14.47 22.21
C PRO A 118 22.05 -14.60 20.88
N VAL A 119 21.32 -14.54 19.77
CA VAL A 119 21.91 -14.53 18.43
C VAL A 119 22.08 -13.10 17.94
N ARG A 120 23.31 -12.75 17.55
CA ARG A 120 23.61 -11.42 16.99
C ARG A 120 22.98 -11.27 15.61
N GLY A 121 22.44 -10.08 15.35
CA GLY A 121 21.90 -9.72 14.06
C GLY A 121 21.58 -8.25 13.93
N TYR A 122 20.88 -7.92 12.87
CA TYR A 122 20.42 -6.56 12.61
C TYR A 122 19.06 -6.62 11.90
N ILE A 123 18.37 -5.50 11.94
CA ILE A 123 17.12 -5.30 11.23
C ILE A 123 17.21 -4.10 10.31
N LEU A 124 16.45 -4.12 9.24
CA LEU A 124 16.17 -2.95 8.41
C LEU A 124 14.69 -2.61 8.60
N SER A 125 14.41 -1.47 9.20
CA SER A 125 13.05 -1.04 9.54
C SER A 125 12.75 0.36 9.04
N ASN A 126 11.51 0.58 8.62
CA ASN A 126 10.99 1.89 8.24
C ASN A 126 9.75 2.28 9.07
N GLY A 127 9.37 1.53 10.10
CA GLY A 127 8.22 1.88 10.93
C GLY A 127 7.79 0.85 11.97
N LEU A 128 6.71 1.20 12.64
CA LEU A 128 6.05 0.37 13.65
C LEU A 128 4.65 -0.03 13.17
N ASP A 129 4.10 -1.12 13.71
CA ASP A 129 2.69 -1.47 13.52
C ASP A 129 1.77 -0.75 14.52
N THR A 130 0.46 -0.94 14.40
CA THR A 130 -0.56 -0.34 15.27
C THR A 130 -0.44 -0.77 16.74
N TYR A 131 0.31 -1.82 17.02
CA TYR A 131 0.56 -2.33 18.37
C TYR A 131 1.91 -1.88 18.94
N GLY A 132 2.69 -1.09 18.19
CA GLY A 132 4.02 -0.62 18.57
C GLY A 132 5.13 -1.67 18.42
N ARG A 133 4.90 -2.75 17.63
CA ARG A 133 5.93 -3.69 17.24
C ARG A 133 6.72 -3.11 16.06
N THR A 134 8.02 -3.41 16.01
CA THR A 134 8.88 -2.97 14.90
C THR A 134 8.65 -3.84 13.67
N ILE A 135 8.27 -3.23 12.56
CA ILE A 135 8.12 -3.93 11.26
C ILE A 135 9.49 -3.93 10.58
N ALA A 136 10.02 -5.09 10.23
CA ALA A 136 11.39 -5.14 9.69
C ALA A 136 11.70 -6.32 8.78
N PHE A 137 12.70 -6.13 7.93
CA PHE A 137 13.49 -7.22 7.36
C PHE A 137 14.58 -7.62 8.36
N VAL A 138 14.72 -8.92 8.59
CA VAL A 138 15.52 -9.51 9.67
C VAL A 138 16.70 -10.27 9.12
N PHE A 139 17.88 -10.00 9.68
CA PHE A 139 19.15 -10.61 9.25
C PHE A 139 19.98 -11.05 10.44
N THR A 140 20.63 -12.19 10.32
CA THR A 140 21.60 -12.67 11.30
C THR A 140 23.02 -12.19 10.94
N GLY A 141 23.93 -12.25 11.92
CA GLY A 141 25.29 -11.82 11.73
C GLY A 141 25.49 -10.32 11.92
N ASN A 142 26.36 -9.72 11.10
CA ASN A 142 26.76 -8.32 11.26
C ASN A 142 26.69 -7.56 9.93
N HIS A 143 26.32 -6.29 9.98
CA HIS A 143 26.31 -5.39 8.83
C HIS A 143 27.48 -4.40 8.91
N ALA A 144 28.12 -4.09 7.78
CA ALA A 144 29.31 -3.23 7.75
C ALA A 144 29.01 -1.75 8.08
N ALA A 145 27.85 -1.24 7.65
CA ALA A 145 27.48 0.14 7.92
C ALA A 145 27.29 0.42 9.42
N VAL A 146 27.39 1.68 9.81
CA VAL A 146 27.20 2.15 11.20
C VAL A 146 25.74 1.95 11.62
N ASP A 147 25.49 1.64 12.90
CA ASP A 147 24.16 1.58 13.48
C ASP A 147 23.42 2.92 13.29
N GLY A 148 22.15 2.88 12.95
CA GLY A 148 21.35 4.05 12.59
C GLY A 148 21.49 4.53 11.14
N SER A 149 22.36 3.92 10.32
CA SER A 149 22.50 4.28 8.91
C SER A 149 21.19 4.10 8.15
N GLN A 150 20.92 5.04 7.22
CA GLN A 150 19.78 4.97 6.32
C GLN A 150 20.14 4.15 5.07
N ILE A 151 19.45 3.04 4.86
CA ILE A 151 19.74 2.06 3.80
C ILE A 151 18.60 2.06 2.77
N PHE A 152 18.94 2.27 1.50
CA PHE A 152 18.01 2.00 0.40
C PHE A 152 18.03 0.50 0.10
N VAL A 153 17.03 -0.21 0.61
CA VAL A 153 16.95 -1.67 0.50
C VAL A 153 16.66 -2.06 -0.95
N THR A 154 17.42 -3.03 -1.46
CA THR A 154 17.25 -3.64 -2.78
C THR A 154 16.82 -5.10 -2.68
N PRO A 155 16.23 -5.69 -3.74
CA PRO A 155 15.92 -7.12 -3.80
C PRO A 155 17.12 -8.03 -3.47
N GLU A 156 18.31 -7.69 -3.97
CA GLU A 156 19.53 -8.47 -3.75
C GLU A 156 19.94 -8.49 -2.28
N MET A 157 19.78 -7.35 -1.58
CA MET A 157 20.06 -7.28 -0.15
C MET A 157 19.09 -8.16 0.64
N LEU A 158 17.84 -8.25 0.21
CA LEU A 158 16.82 -9.08 0.89
C LEU A 158 17.06 -10.58 0.72
N ALA A 159 17.81 -11.01 -0.30
CA ALA A 159 17.97 -12.42 -0.64
C ALA A 159 18.45 -13.30 0.53
N THR A 160 19.17 -12.73 1.50
CA THR A 160 19.70 -13.38 2.70
C THR A 160 18.90 -13.09 3.97
N SER A 161 17.77 -12.37 3.87
CA SER A 161 16.91 -12.10 5.02
C SER A 161 16.13 -13.35 5.45
N LEU A 162 15.83 -13.44 6.72
CA LEU A 162 14.94 -14.49 7.25
C LEU A 162 13.53 -14.40 6.66
N ASN A 163 13.06 -13.20 6.29
CA ASN A 163 11.79 -12.99 5.60
C ASN A 163 11.74 -13.75 4.26
N ILE A 164 12.80 -13.59 3.44
CA ILE A 164 12.91 -14.30 2.16
C ILE A 164 13.09 -15.80 2.34
N PHE A 165 13.85 -16.23 3.34
CA PHE A 165 13.97 -17.65 3.67
C PHE A 165 12.58 -18.26 3.94
N MET A 166 11.75 -17.63 4.79
CA MET A 166 10.43 -18.12 5.14
C MET A 166 9.50 -18.23 3.92
N LEU A 167 9.46 -17.20 3.06
CA LEU A 167 8.69 -17.25 1.81
C LEU A 167 9.19 -18.35 0.87
N ARG A 168 10.50 -18.40 0.63
CA ARG A 168 11.12 -19.36 -0.32
C ARG A 168 10.89 -20.82 0.08
N LYS A 169 10.88 -21.08 1.38
CA LYS A 169 10.62 -22.43 1.93
C LYS A 169 9.15 -22.76 2.09
N GLY A 170 8.26 -21.82 1.76
CA GLY A 170 6.82 -21.98 1.93
C GLY A 170 6.40 -22.13 3.40
N HIS A 171 7.08 -21.44 4.32
CA HIS A 171 6.73 -21.40 5.74
C HIS A 171 5.84 -20.24 6.11
N ALA A 172 5.60 -19.30 5.18
CA ALA A 172 4.73 -18.17 5.38
C ALA A 172 4.01 -17.78 4.08
N TYR A 173 2.85 -17.19 4.22
CA TYR A 173 2.16 -16.45 3.17
C TYR A 173 2.80 -15.07 2.97
N ALA A 174 2.57 -14.46 1.83
CA ALA A 174 2.83 -13.04 1.66
C ALA A 174 1.76 -12.19 2.38
N ALA A 175 2.19 -11.08 2.96
CA ALA A 175 1.30 -10.08 3.57
C ALA A 175 1.86 -8.68 3.31
N PHE A 176 1.43 -8.07 2.21
CA PHE A 176 1.97 -6.79 1.77
C PHE A 176 1.13 -5.64 2.29
N TYR A 177 1.79 -4.72 2.98
CA TYR A 177 1.20 -3.45 3.37
C TYR A 177 1.60 -2.34 2.41
N LEU A 178 0.77 -1.30 2.31
CA LEU A 178 0.99 -0.18 1.38
C LEU A 178 2.31 0.57 1.67
N THR A 179 2.81 0.50 2.90
CA THR A 179 4.09 1.08 3.32
C THR A 179 5.31 0.37 2.74
N LEU A 180 5.18 -0.88 2.32
CA LEU A 180 6.25 -1.64 1.69
C LEU A 180 6.49 -1.15 0.25
N PRO A 181 7.71 -0.72 -0.12
CA PRO A 181 8.02 -0.22 -1.46
C PRO A 181 7.67 -1.21 -2.58
N VAL A 182 7.14 -0.69 -3.68
CA VAL A 182 6.65 -1.50 -4.82
C VAL A 182 7.69 -2.49 -5.33
N GLN A 183 8.94 -2.06 -5.53
CA GLN A 183 10.01 -2.95 -6.00
C GLN A 183 10.25 -4.14 -5.07
N LEU A 184 10.20 -3.92 -3.76
CA LEU A 184 10.36 -4.98 -2.78
C LEU A 184 9.13 -5.90 -2.77
N ARG A 185 7.92 -5.35 -2.90
CA ARG A 185 6.69 -6.15 -3.03
C ARG A 185 6.74 -7.08 -4.24
N GLU A 186 7.14 -6.56 -5.41
CA GLU A 186 7.26 -7.38 -6.62
C GLU A 186 8.28 -8.51 -6.45
N TYR A 187 9.38 -8.24 -5.79
CA TYR A 187 10.39 -9.26 -5.50
C TYR A 187 9.83 -10.35 -4.55
N LEU A 188 9.23 -9.94 -3.41
CA LEU A 188 8.62 -10.89 -2.48
C LEU A 188 7.47 -11.66 -3.12
N ARG A 189 6.64 -10.99 -3.94
CA ARG A 189 5.57 -11.62 -4.72
C ARG A 189 6.09 -12.74 -5.61
N SER A 190 7.17 -12.49 -6.34
CA SER A 190 7.77 -13.50 -7.21
C SER A 190 8.23 -14.75 -6.45
N ILE A 191 8.76 -14.56 -5.24
CA ILE A 191 9.22 -15.65 -4.37
C ILE A 191 8.03 -16.42 -3.79
N ALA A 192 7.01 -15.73 -3.28
CA ALA A 192 5.81 -16.34 -2.73
C ALA A 192 5.06 -17.16 -3.79
N ARG A 193 4.89 -16.58 -4.98
CA ARG A 193 4.29 -17.27 -6.13
C ARG A 193 5.07 -18.53 -6.52
N ASN A 194 6.39 -18.43 -6.64
CA ASN A 194 7.21 -19.59 -6.96
C ASN A 194 7.11 -20.69 -5.89
N ALA A 195 7.09 -20.33 -4.61
CA ALA A 195 6.92 -21.31 -3.52
C ALA A 195 5.54 -22.01 -3.61
N ARG A 196 4.49 -21.28 -3.93
CA ARG A 196 3.13 -21.81 -4.13
C ARG A 196 3.09 -22.74 -5.36
N GLU A 197 3.61 -22.31 -6.49
CA GLU A 197 3.59 -23.07 -7.75
C GLU A 197 4.44 -24.35 -7.67
N THR A 198 5.53 -24.31 -6.92
CA THR A 198 6.39 -25.50 -6.69
C THR A 198 5.90 -26.39 -5.55
N GLY A 199 4.87 -25.99 -4.83
CA GLY A 199 4.23 -26.79 -3.78
C GLY A 199 5.16 -27.07 -2.60
N VAL A 200 6.01 -26.13 -2.18
CA VAL A 200 6.91 -26.33 -1.02
C VAL A 200 6.24 -25.91 0.29
N GLY A 201 6.69 -26.51 1.40
CA GLY A 201 6.25 -26.14 2.75
C GLY A 201 4.76 -26.37 2.99
N LEU A 202 4.01 -25.32 3.30
CA LEU A 202 2.58 -25.37 3.63
C LEU A 202 1.68 -25.53 2.37
N TRP A 203 2.17 -25.19 1.18
CA TRP A 203 1.37 -25.07 -0.03
C TRP A 203 0.64 -26.31 -0.50
N PRO A 204 1.19 -27.56 -0.34
CA PRO A 204 0.44 -28.78 -0.68
C PRO A 204 -0.84 -28.99 0.15
N GLN A 205 -0.96 -28.34 1.30
CA GLN A 205 -2.10 -28.42 2.19
C GLN A 205 -2.93 -27.13 2.23
N ALA A 206 -2.54 -26.11 1.48
CA ALA A 206 -3.24 -24.83 1.45
C ALA A 206 -4.65 -24.96 0.86
N THR A 207 -5.61 -24.38 1.59
CA THR A 207 -7.02 -24.32 1.20
C THR A 207 -7.53 -22.87 1.31
N ALA A 208 -8.77 -22.60 0.96
CA ALA A 208 -9.29 -21.24 0.80
C ALA A 208 -8.37 -20.39 -0.11
N THR A 209 -7.84 -21.01 -1.17
CA THR A 209 -7.06 -20.33 -2.21
C THR A 209 -7.97 -19.73 -3.28
N THR A 210 -7.42 -19.25 -4.37
CA THR A 210 -8.21 -18.82 -5.54
C THR A 210 -8.91 -19.99 -6.26
N GLU A 211 -8.36 -21.19 -6.13
CA GLU A 211 -8.78 -22.39 -6.85
C GLU A 211 -9.48 -23.42 -5.94
N ILE A 212 -9.08 -23.48 -4.69
CA ILE A 212 -9.54 -24.49 -3.72
C ILE A 212 -10.38 -23.81 -2.65
N ALA A 213 -11.68 -24.06 -2.64
CA ALA A 213 -12.55 -23.63 -1.54
C ALA A 213 -12.34 -24.51 -0.29
N ALA A 214 -12.24 -23.87 0.87
CA ALA A 214 -12.18 -24.55 2.16
C ALA A 214 -13.59 -24.73 2.72
N GLU A 215 -13.95 -25.93 3.11
CA GLU A 215 -15.17 -26.20 3.88
C GLU A 215 -14.90 -25.98 5.36
N ILE A 216 -15.63 -25.08 6.00
CA ILE A 216 -15.43 -24.69 7.40
C ILE A 216 -16.77 -24.70 8.12
N SER A 217 -16.95 -25.68 9.00
CA SER A 217 -18.18 -25.85 9.79
C SER A 217 -18.04 -25.36 11.24
N GLY A 218 -16.97 -24.63 11.55
CA GLY A 218 -16.71 -24.06 12.86
C GLY A 218 -15.24 -24.08 13.26
N LEU A 219 -14.96 -23.66 14.51
CA LEU A 219 -13.61 -23.44 15.04
C LEU A 219 -12.72 -24.70 15.01
N VAL A 220 -13.27 -25.88 15.33
CA VAL A 220 -12.49 -27.12 15.35
C VAL A 220 -11.94 -27.45 13.97
N VAL A 221 -12.73 -27.26 12.91
CA VAL A 221 -12.29 -27.45 11.53
C VAL A 221 -11.32 -26.35 11.14
N LEU A 222 -11.65 -25.08 11.43
CA LEU A 222 -10.84 -23.92 11.11
C LEU A 222 -9.38 -24.08 11.59
N GLN A 223 -9.18 -24.60 12.80
CA GLN A 223 -7.84 -24.81 13.38
C GLN A 223 -7.03 -25.92 12.70
N GLN A 224 -7.65 -26.77 11.90
CA GLN A 224 -6.97 -27.84 11.16
C GLN A 224 -6.60 -27.44 9.74
N LEU A 225 -6.99 -26.24 9.31
CA LEU A 225 -6.78 -25.76 7.94
C LEU A 225 -5.50 -24.96 7.78
N VAL A 226 -4.98 -25.02 6.57
CA VAL A 226 -3.90 -24.17 6.08
C VAL A 226 -4.55 -23.12 5.19
N ILE A 227 -4.86 -21.99 5.77
CA ILE A 227 -5.45 -20.83 5.07
C ILE A 227 -4.62 -19.58 5.36
N TRP A 228 -4.80 -18.55 4.57
CA TRP A 228 -4.13 -17.28 4.83
C TRP A 228 -4.36 -16.80 6.28
N PRO A 229 -3.30 -16.51 7.08
CA PRO A 229 -3.48 -16.17 8.48
C PRO A 229 -4.37 -14.96 8.72
N LYS A 230 -4.36 -13.98 7.79
CA LYS A 230 -5.25 -12.85 7.87
C LYS A 230 -6.73 -13.25 7.75
N LEU A 231 -7.05 -14.20 6.88
CA LEU A 231 -8.40 -14.79 6.80
C LEU A 231 -8.75 -15.55 8.09
N PHE A 232 -7.81 -16.34 8.63
CA PHE A 232 -8.00 -17.04 9.90
C PHE A 232 -8.36 -16.06 11.04
N ARG A 233 -7.64 -14.94 11.16
CA ARG A 233 -7.90 -13.91 12.17
C ARG A 233 -9.25 -13.19 12.01
N ARG A 234 -9.93 -13.36 10.89
CA ARG A 234 -11.33 -12.90 10.70
C ARG A 234 -12.34 -14.00 11.01
N LEU A 235 -12.05 -15.23 10.60
CA LEU A 235 -12.96 -16.34 10.81
C LEU A 235 -12.99 -16.85 12.25
N ALA A 236 -11.88 -16.80 13.00
CA ALA A 236 -11.85 -17.26 14.38
C ALA A 236 -12.80 -16.45 15.28
N PRO A 237 -12.78 -15.10 15.32
CA PRO A 237 -13.79 -14.33 16.05
C PRO A 237 -15.21 -14.57 15.54
N TYR A 238 -15.41 -14.64 14.24
CA TYR A 238 -16.70 -14.88 13.62
C TYR A 238 -17.37 -16.15 14.15
N PHE A 239 -16.65 -17.27 14.15
CA PHE A 239 -17.16 -18.52 14.69
C PHE A 239 -17.23 -18.55 16.23
N THR A 240 -16.39 -17.76 16.93
CA THR A 240 -16.48 -17.61 18.38
C THR A 240 -17.76 -16.91 18.81
N GLU A 241 -18.28 -15.97 18.00
CA GLU A 241 -19.58 -15.32 18.21
C GLU A 241 -20.78 -16.24 17.95
N GLY A 242 -20.55 -17.53 17.60
CA GLY A 242 -21.61 -18.55 17.48
C GLY A 242 -22.16 -18.75 16.08
N HIS A 243 -21.56 -18.16 15.06
CA HIS A 243 -21.92 -18.43 13.67
C HIS A 243 -21.55 -19.87 13.27
N THR A 244 -22.34 -20.50 12.43
CA THR A 244 -22.16 -21.90 11.98
C THR A 244 -21.99 -22.07 10.47
N ASP A 245 -22.17 -20.98 9.73
CA ASP A 245 -22.02 -20.91 8.28
C ASP A 245 -21.53 -19.51 7.88
N PHE A 246 -21.44 -19.22 6.60
CA PHE A 246 -20.95 -17.93 6.10
C PHE A 246 -22.05 -16.93 5.72
N ALA A 247 -23.33 -17.25 5.87
CA ALA A 247 -24.45 -16.41 5.41
C ALA A 247 -24.46 -14.98 6.01
N ALA A 248 -23.86 -14.81 7.19
CA ALA A 248 -23.75 -13.52 7.87
C ALA A 248 -22.36 -12.89 7.74
N LEU A 249 -21.38 -13.54 7.09
CA LEU A 249 -19.97 -13.10 7.13
C LEU A 249 -19.76 -11.72 6.50
N ASP A 250 -20.32 -11.48 5.32
CA ASP A 250 -20.22 -10.17 4.65
C ASP A 250 -20.77 -9.04 5.56
N ALA A 251 -21.97 -9.23 6.10
CA ALA A 251 -22.57 -8.25 6.99
C ALA A 251 -21.77 -8.08 8.31
N TRP A 252 -21.21 -9.16 8.85
CA TRP A 252 -20.39 -9.15 10.06
C TRP A 252 -19.06 -8.41 9.84
N LEU A 253 -18.41 -8.60 8.69
CA LEU A 253 -17.21 -7.86 8.32
C LEU A 253 -17.50 -6.36 8.22
N ARG A 254 -18.52 -5.98 7.46
CA ARG A 254 -18.93 -4.58 7.23
C ARG A 254 -19.40 -3.87 8.50
N ALA A 255 -19.87 -4.59 9.52
CA ALA A 255 -20.32 -4.00 10.78
C ALA A 255 -19.18 -3.33 11.57
N ASP A 256 -17.94 -3.75 11.40
CA ASP A 256 -16.76 -3.11 11.99
C ASP A 256 -15.63 -2.95 10.97
N PRO A 257 -15.73 -1.93 10.09
CA PRO A 257 -14.78 -1.74 8.99
C PRO A 257 -13.33 -1.51 9.44
N ARG A 258 -13.10 -1.13 10.70
CA ARG A 258 -11.74 -0.90 11.21
C ARG A 258 -11.05 -2.18 11.70
N ASN A 259 -11.80 -3.06 12.37
CA ASN A 259 -11.21 -4.22 13.03
C ASN A 259 -11.46 -5.53 12.26
N ARG A 260 -12.49 -5.59 11.41
CA ARG A 260 -12.93 -6.83 10.74
C ARG A 260 -12.73 -6.78 9.23
N ASP A 261 -12.96 -5.63 8.61
CA ASP A 261 -13.06 -5.49 7.15
C ASP A 261 -11.86 -4.71 6.59
N ASP A 262 -10.69 -5.32 6.65
CA ASP A 262 -9.43 -4.70 6.22
C ASP A 262 -9.54 -4.09 4.83
N ARG A 263 -9.10 -2.85 4.69
CA ARG A 263 -9.00 -2.18 3.38
C ARG A 263 -7.88 -2.81 2.55
N LEU A 264 -8.16 -3.03 1.29
CA LEU A 264 -7.26 -3.69 0.34
C LEU A 264 -7.14 -2.87 -0.95
N LEU A 265 -5.94 -2.84 -1.51
CA LEU A 265 -5.74 -2.48 -2.91
C LEU A 265 -5.70 -3.79 -3.70
N LEU A 266 -6.68 -3.97 -4.57
CA LEU A 266 -6.86 -5.18 -5.39
C LEU A 266 -5.92 -5.16 -6.61
N PRO A 267 -5.68 -6.29 -7.29
CA PRO A 267 -4.90 -6.36 -8.52
C PRO A 267 -5.46 -5.51 -9.67
N THR A 268 -6.74 -5.17 -9.62
CA THR A 268 -7.42 -4.24 -10.55
C THR A 268 -7.07 -2.78 -10.31
N PHE A 269 -6.24 -2.47 -9.28
CA PHE A 269 -5.94 -1.13 -8.77
C PHE A 269 -7.13 -0.39 -8.14
N GLU A 270 -8.20 -1.11 -7.85
CA GLU A 270 -9.35 -0.61 -7.10
C GLU A 270 -9.14 -0.81 -5.60
N LEU A 271 -9.67 0.13 -4.82
CA LEU A 271 -9.77 -0.05 -3.38
C LEU A 271 -11.00 -0.90 -3.08
N GLY A 272 -10.77 -1.99 -2.39
CA GLY A 272 -11.79 -2.86 -1.85
C GLY A 272 -11.55 -3.13 -0.36
N ASN A 273 -12.26 -4.10 0.15
CA ASN A 273 -12.17 -4.52 1.53
C ASN A 273 -12.02 -6.05 1.62
N MET A 274 -11.87 -6.58 2.83
CA MET A 274 -11.74 -8.02 3.05
C MET A 274 -12.97 -8.79 2.53
N HIS A 275 -14.17 -8.21 2.69
CA HIS A 275 -15.40 -8.81 2.16
C HIS A 275 -15.42 -8.94 0.63
N ASP A 276 -14.76 -8.03 -0.11
CA ASP A 276 -14.64 -8.12 -1.58
C ASP A 276 -13.64 -9.22 -2.02
N LEU A 277 -12.74 -9.61 -1.11
CA LEU A 277 -11.75 -10.65 -1.36
C LEU A 277 -12.31 -12.06 -1.09
N ILE A 278 -13.28 -12.18 -0.20
CA ILE A 278 -13.84 -13.46 0.23
C ILE A 278 -14.99 -13.85 -0.70
N ILE A 279 -14.92 -15.06 -1.26
CA ILE A 279 -16.02 -15.67 -2.04
C ILE A 279 -16.64 -16.77 -1.21
N GLU A 280 -17.90 -16.60 -0.88
CA GLU A 280 -18.71 -17.55 -0.13
C GLU A 280 -19.43 -18.51 -1.08
N GLU A 281 -19.33 -19.80 -0.83
CA GLU A 281 -19.95 -20.88 -1.62
C GLU A 281 -20.71 -21.85 -0.67
N GLY A 282 -21.73 -21.36 -0.01
CA GLY A 282 -22.49 -22.10 1.03
C GLY A 282 -21.68 -22.31 2.30
N SER A 283 -21.28 -23.55 2.61
CA SER A 283 -20.39 -23.90 3.75
C SER A 283 -18.91 -23.73 3.42
N ARG A 284 -18.57 -23.26 2.22
CA ARG A 284 -17.20 -23.12 1.75
C ARG A 284 -16.83 -21.67 1.55
N VAL A 285 -15.52 -21.41 1.66
CA VAL A 285 -14.94 -20.09 1.40
C VAL A 285 -13.66 -20.22 0.58
N ARG A 286 -13.44 -19.30 -0.34
CA ARG A 286 -12.16 -19.12 -1.06
C ARG A 286 -11.86 -17.65 -1.27
N LEU A 287 -10.66 -17.35 -1.73
CA LEU A 287 -10.25 -15.99 -2.05
C LEU A 287 -10.44 -15.69 -3.55
N ALA A 288 -10.83 -14.45 -3.87
CA ALA A 288 -10.89 -13.95 -5.24
C ALA A 288 -9.51 -13.74 -5.85
N TYR A 289 -8.53 -13.36 -5.04
CA TYR A 289 -7.14 -13.12 -5.42
C TYR A 289 -6.21 -13.79 -4.43
N ALA A 290 -5.03 -14.20 -4.89
CA ALA A 290 -4.01 -14.78 -4.00
C ALA A 290 -3.47 -13.71 -3.02
N PRO A 291 -3.05 -14.11 -1.80
CA PRO A 291 -2.53 -13.17 -0.79
C PRO A 291 -1.39 -12.29 -1.28
N GLU A 292 -0.52 -12.83 -2.13
CA GLU A 292 0.59 -12.08 -2.72
C GLU A 292 0.18 -11.09 -3.80
N GLU A 293 -1.06 -11.08 -4.23
CA GLU A 293 -1.58 -10.16 -5.25
C GLU A 293 -2.26 -8.93 -4.66
N VAL A 294 -2.71 -9.01 -3.41
CA VAL A 294 -3.39 -7.91 -2.73
C VAL A 294 -2.43 -7.10 -1.85
N VAL A 295 -2.76 -5.83 -1.61
CA VAL A 295 -1.99 -4.97 -0.72
C VAL A 295 -2.90 -4.44 0.37
N ILE A 296 -2.53 -4.68 1.62
CA ILE A 296 -3.28 -4.24 2.80
C ILE A 296 -3.04 -2.75 3.01
N VAL A 297 -4.12 -1.99 3.14
CA VAL A 297 -4.07 -0.56 3.43
C VAL A 297 -4.30 -0.38 4.94
N PRO A 298 -3.30 0.06 5.72
CA PRO A 298 -3.49 0.26 7.17
C PRO A 298 -4.62 1.26 7.45
N ASP A 299 -5.38 1.05 8.53
CA ASP A 299 -6.53 1.89 8.87
C ASP A 299 -6.17 3.34 9.18
N ASP A 300 -5.01 3.55 9.79
CA ASP A 300 -4.47 4.86 10.06
C ASP A 300 -3.67 5.46 8.88
N TYR A 301 -3.52 4.66 7.81
CA TYR A 301 -3.12 5.22 6.54
C TYR A 301 -4.30 6.03 6.01
N VAL A 302 -4.40 7.27 6.47
CA VAL A 302 -5.07 8.27 5.66
C VAL A 302 -4.32 8.19 4.34
N LEU A 303 -5.02 7.79 3.26
CA LEU A 303 -4.61 8.17 1.93
C LEU A 303 -4.54 9.71 1.94
N GLN A 304 -3.50 10.26 2.55
CA GLN A 304 -2.85 11.38 1.98
C GLN A 304 -2.26 10.80 0.67
N VAL A 305 -3.16 10.53 -0.28
CA VAL A 305 -2.85 11.17 -1.54
C VAL A 305 -2.60 12.60 -1.09
N PRO A 306 -1.38 13.12 -1.06
CA PRO A 306 -1.26 14.43 -1.51
C PRO A 306 -2.01 14.27 -2.84
N ILE A 307 -3.19 14.82 -3.00
CA ILE A 307 -3.46 15.45 -4.29
C ILE A 307 -2.17 16.21 -4.42
N PRO A 308 -1.23 15.80 -5.30
CA PRO A 308 -0.08 16.63 -5.49
C PRO A 308 -0.78 17.93 -5.74
N THR A 309 -0.70 18.91 -4.82
CA THR A 309 -0.87 20.28 -5.26
C THR A 309 0.15 20.27 -6.37
N PRO A 310 -0.33 20.18 -7.62
CA PRO A 310 0.60 20.02 -8.72
C PRO A 310 1.54 21.17 -8.47
N PRO A 311 2.86 20.98 -8.44
CA PRO A 311 3.80 22.04 -8.10
C PRO A 311 3.30 23.21 -8.89
N PRO A 312 3.08 24.42 -8.31
CA PRO A 312 2.32 25.49 -8.95
C PRO A 312 2.73 25.45 -10.39
N VAL A 313 1.80 24.96 -11.19
CA VAL A 313 2.17 24.60 -12.55
C VAL A 313 2.44 25.96 -13.14
N HIS A 314 3.69 26.27 -13.37
CA HIS A 314 3.98 27.24 -14.40
C HIS A 314 3.38 26.63 -15.66
N ILE A 315 2.15 27.01 -15.94
CA ILE A 315 1.56 26.80 -17.24
C ILE A 315 2.40 27.71 -18.13
N GLY A 316 3.27 27.08 -18.90
CA GLY A 316 4.18 27.77 -19.76
C GLY A 316 3.51 28.20 -21.04
N SER A 317 4.18 29.03 -21.78
CA SER A 317 3.78 29.37 -23.17
C SER A 317 3.55 28.07 -23.96
N GLY A 318 2.36 27.93 -24.56
CA GLY A 318 1.96 26.80 -25.38
C GLY A 318 1.28 25.64 -24.67
N ASP A 319 1.11 25.67 -23.36
CA ASP A 319 0.36 24.65 -22.58
C ASP A 319 -1.16 24.76 -22.79
N MET A 320 -1.66 25.98 -22.95
CA MET A 320 -3.01 26.27 -23.42
C MET A 320 -2.86 27.05 -24.73
N ARG A 321 -3.43 26.53 -25.81
CA ARG A 321 -3.26 27.11 -27.17
C ARG A 321 -4.56 27.63 -27.72
N ILE A 322 -4.49 28.77 -28.39
CA ILE A 322 -5.57 29.28 -29.24
C ILE A 322 -5.49 28.53 -30.57
N VAL A 323 -6.44 27.64 -30.83
CA VAL A 323 -6.41 26.80 -32.05
C VAL A 323 -7.39 27.27 -33.11
N ALA A 324 -8.41 28.04 -32.72
CA ALA A 324 -9.36 28.63 -33.69
C ALA A 324 -10.05 29.88 -33.13
N ALA A 325 -10.52 30.75 -34.02
CA ALA A 325 -11.41 31.85 -33.68
C ALA A 325 -12.49 32.02 -34.75
N LEU A 326 -13.74 32.16 -34.35
CA LEU A 326 -14.84 32.60 -35.18
C LEU A 326 -14.90 34.13 -35.09
N VAL A 327 -14.30 34.82 -36.09
CA VAL A 327 -14.13 36.26 -36.12
C VAL A 327 -15.34 36.93 -36.76
N ASN A 328 -15.84 36.38 -37.87
CA ASN A 328 -16.96 36.91 -38.61
C ASN A 328 -18.13 35.93 -38.63
N PRO A 329 -19.00 35.92 -37.63
CA PRO A 329 -20.15 35.02 -37.54
C PRO A 329 -21.26 35.39 -38.56
N LEU A 330 -22.13 34.44 -38.90
CA LEU A 330 -23.24 34.61 -39.84
C LEU A 330 -24.33 35.64 -39.38
N ALA A 331 -24.25 36.17 -38.21
CA ALA A 331 -25.18 37.13 -37.63
C ALA A 331 -24.39 38.35 -37.14
N ALA A 332 -25.03 39.21 -36.37
CA ALA A 332 -24.33 40.36 -35.80
C ALA A 332 -23.06 39.94 -35.04
N ASP A 333 -21.91 40.48 -35.37
CA ASP A 333 -20.60 40.11 -34.81
C ASP A 333 -20.59 40.10 -33.27
N ARG A 334 -21.18 41.13 -32.69
CA ARG A 334 -21.14 41.39 -31.25
C ARG A 334 -21.79 40.28 -30.45
N GLY A 335 -20.99 39.59 -29.66
CA GLY A 335 -21.42 38.50 -28.77
C GLY A 335 -21.74 37.19 -29.48
N GLN A 336 -21.34 36.97 -30.72
CA GLN A 336 -21.39 35.71 -31.43
C GLN A 336 -20.00 35.15 -31.79
N GLU A 337 -19.00 35.97 -31.62
CA GLU A 337 -17.60 35.58 -31.82
C GLU A 337 -17.16 34.56 -30.78
N THR A 338 -16.26 33.69 -31.16
CA THR A 338 -15.73 32.63 -30.26
C THR A 338 -14.25 32.44 -30.43
N VAL A 339 -13.58 32.03 -29.34
CA VAL A 339 -12.19 31.53 -29.35
C VAL A 339 -12.20 30.09 -28.85
N THR A 340 -11.47 29.21 -29.53
CA THR A 340 -11.30 27.83 -29.14
C THR A 340 -9.90 27.65 -28.55
N LEU A 341 -9.86 27.20 -27.29
CA LEU A 341 -8.65 26.90 -26.56
C LEU A 341 -8.45 25.41 -26.47
N LEU A 342 -7.23 24.93 -26.73
CA LEU A 342 -6.81 23.54 -26.57
C LEU A 342 -5.88 23.40 -25.35
N ASN A 343 -6.20 22.52 -24.45
CA ASN A 343 -5.28 22.11 -23.41
C ASN A 343 -4.27 21.09 -23.99
N ALA A 344 -3.06 21.54 -24.24
CA ALA A 344 -1.99 20.70 -24.80
C ALA A 344 -1.20 19.92 -23.71
N THR A 345 -1.64 19.95 -22.46
CA THR A 345 -0.97 19.26 -21.34
C THR A 345 -1.59 17.88 -21.04
N PRO A 346 -0.88 16.99 -20.33
CA PRO A 346 -1.41 15.69 -19.92
C PRO A 346 -2.33 15.76 -18.68
N ARG A 347 -2.83 16.94 -18.29
CA ARG A 347 -3.67 17.17 -17.10
C ARG A 347 -4.75 18.20 -17.36
N ASP A 348 -5.77 18.22 -16.54
CA ASP A 348 -6.85 19.19 -16.60
C ASP A 348 -6.34 20.58 -16.17
N ILE A 349 -6.81 21.63 -16.84
CA ILE A 349 -6.50 23.03 -16.52
C ILE A 349 -7.78 23.74 -16.08
N ASP A 350 -7.78 24.32 -14.88
CA ASP A 350 -8.82 25.22 -14.40
C ASP A 350 -8.56 26.65 -14.93
N LEU A 351 -9.48 27.14 -15.74
CA LEU A 351 -9.43 28.50 -16.30
C LEU A 351 -9.94 29.57 -15.32
N THR A 352 -10.27 29.23 -14.08
CA THR A 352 -10.74 30.21 -13.11
C THR A 352 -9.69 31.30 -12.88
N GLY A 353 -10.07 32.54 -13.20
CA GLY A 353 -9.19 33.70 -13.10
C GLY A 353 -8.27 33.93 -14.30
N TRP A 354 -8.34 33.11 -15.35
CA TRP A 354 -7.68 33.38 -16.65
C TRP A 354 -8.42 34.44 -17.42
N TRP A 355 -7.79 34.92 -18.49
CA TRP A 355 -8.32 35.95 -19.34
C TRP A 355 -8.09 35.62 -20.81
N VAL A 356 -9.06 36.02 -21.63
CA VAL A 356 -8.83 36.22 -23.06
C VAL A 356 -8.90 37.74 -23.35
N ALA A 357 -7.99 38.22 -24.13
CA ALA A 357 -7.86 39.65 -24.45
C ALA A 357 -7.59 39.85 -25.94
N ASP A 358 -8.02 40.99 -26.48
CA ASP A 358 -7.73 41.51 -27.78
C ASP A 358 -7.42 43.03 -27.72
N ALA A 359 -7.38 43.72 -28.88
CA ALA A 359 -7.18 45.15 -28.91
C ALA A 359 -8.36 45.95 -28.33
N SER A 360 -9.56 45.38 -28.25
CA SER A 360 -10.78 46.04 -27.76
C SER A 360 -10.97 45.93 -26.24
N GLY A 361 -10.41 44.88 -25.63
CA GLY A 361 -10.55 44.67 -24.18
C GLY A 361 -10.23 43.24 -23.72
N GLU A 362 -10.83 42.83 -22.63
CA GLU A 362 -10.56 41.54 -22.01
C GLU A 362 -11.80 40.91 -21.38
N GLN A 363 -11.79 39.58 -21.30
CA GLN A 363 -12.85 38.78 -20.67
C GLN A 363 -12.25 37.73 -19.74
N ARG A 364 -12.80 37.61 -18.54
CA ARG A 364 -12.47 36.56 -17.59
C ARG A 364 -12.97 35.22 -18.07
N LEU A 365 -12.16 34.20 -17.87
CA LEU A 365 -12.47 32.81 -18.17
C LEU A 365 -12.81 32.05 -16.87
N SER A 366 -13.49 30.93 -17.02
CA SER A 366 -13.77 29.97 -15.96
C SER A 366 -14.11 28.61 -16.54
N GLY A 367 -14.04 27.58 -15.72
CA GLY A 367 -14.32 26.20 -16.10
C GLY A 367 -13.04 25.37 -16.26
N ILE A 368 -13.20 24.06 -16.38
CA ILE A 368 -12.11 23.11 -16.48
C ILE A 368 -12.01 22.64 -17.94
N VAL A 369 -10.81 22.64 -18.48
CA VAL A 369 -10.50 22.03 -19.78
C VAL A 369 -9.72 20.74 -19.51
N ALA A 370 -10.33 19.62 -19.83
CA ALA A 370 -9.71 18.33 -19.61
C ALA A 370 -8.42 18.17 -20.44
N LYS A 371 -7.53 17.30 -20.01
CA LYS A 371 -6.27 17.01 -20.70
C LYS A 371 -6.49 16.61 -22.17
N GLY A 372 -5.83 17.30 -23.09
CA GLY A 372 -5.95 17.03 -24.53
C GLY A 372 -7.28 17.50 -25.15
N GLU A 373 -8.17 18.08 -24.37
CA GLU A 373 -9.48 18.57 -24.83
C GLU A 373 -9.41 20.04 -25.25
N ALA A 374 -10.39 20.44 -26.06
CA ALA A 374 -10.58 21.83 -26.46
C ALA A 374 -11.91 22.38 -25.96
N ILE A 375 -11.91 23.65 -25.56
CA ILE A 375 -13.11 24.36 -25.15
C ILE A 375 -13.36 25.57 -26.10
N ARG A 376 -14.62 25.73 -26.54
CA ARG A 376 -15.04 26.90 -27.26
C ARG A 376 -15.61 27.95 -26.31
N ILE A 377 -15.02 29.11 -26.26
CA ILE A 377 -15.40 30.23 -25.41
C ILE A 377 -16.13 31.26 -26.25
N LYS A 378 -17.35 31.57 -25.86
CA LYS A 378 -18.12 32.66 -26.45
C LYS A 378 -17.62 33.98 -25.87
N LEU A 379 -17.30 34.94 -26.76
CA LEU A 379 -16.84 36.24 -26.34
C LEU A 379 -18.03 37.14 -26.01
N GLY A 380 -17.89 37.86 -24.91
CA GLY A 380 -18.86 38.85 -24.45
C GLY A 380 -18.53 40.25 -24.99
N SER A 381 -19.24 41.25 -24.49
CA SER A 381 -19.09 42.64 -24.92
C SER A 381 -17.73 43.30 -24.58
N GLY A 382 -16.90 42.60 -23.75
CA GLY A 382 -15.59 43.10 -23.34
C GLY A 382 -14.45 42.77 -24.33
N VAL A 383 -14.68 41.82 -25.24
CA VAL A 383 -13.72 41.42 -26.30
C VAL A 383 -14.47 41.36 -27.60
N GLN A 384 -13.97 42.02 -28.64
CA GLN A 384 -14.60 42.05 -29.96
C GLN A 384 -13.53 41.92 -31.04
N LEU A 385 -13.50 40.79 -31.70
CA LEU A 385 -12.51 40.46 -32.72
C LEU A 385 -12.70 41.34 -33.99
N SER A 386 -11.65 41.97 -34.44
CA SER A 386 -11.71 42.80 -35.63
C SER A 386 -11.77 41.97 -36.90
N ASN A 387 -12.72 42.30 -37.84
CA ASN A 387 -12.82 41.67 -39.15
C ASN A 387 -11.69 42.03 -40.10
N THR A 388 -10.72 42.84 -39.69
CA THR A 388 -9.60 43.26 -40.52
C THR A 388 -8.25 42.74 -40.04
N ARG A 389 -7.95 42.90 -38.80
CA ARG A 389 -6.74 42.38 -38.14
C ARG A 389 -6.92 42.43 -36.61
N ASP A 390 -6.39 41.44 -35.94
CA ASP A 390 -6.36 41.44 -34.48
C ASP A 390 -5.25 40.54 -33.94
N THR A 391 -5.06 40.67 -32.63
CA THR A 391 -4.20 39.77 -31.84
C THR A 391 -4.98 39.29 -30.63
N VAL A 392 -5.23 37.99 -30.59
CA VAL A 392 -5.93 37.35 -29.49
C VAL A 392 -4.88 36.79 -28.54
N THR A 393 -5.03 37.08 -27.25
CA THR A 393 -4.08 36.68 -26.21
C THR A 393 -4.79 35.94 -25.10
N VAL A 394 -4.22 34.86 -24.63
CA VAL A 394 -4.66 34.15 -23.41
C VAL A 394 -3.66 34.41 -22.29
N LEU A 395 -4.18 34.80 -21.12
CA LEU A 395 -3.39 35.17 -19.97
C LEU A 395 -3.78 34.30 -18.79
N ASP A 396 -2.79 33.90 -18.00
CA ASP A 396 -3.02 33.21 -16.71
C ASP A 396 -3.52 34.18 -15.62
N PRO A 397 -3.86 33.70 -14.40
CA PRO A 397 -4.28 34.56 -13.29
C PRO A 397 -3.23 35.58 -12.85
N GLN A 398 -1.94 35.35 -13.16
CA GLN A 398 -0.81 36.25 -12.88
C GLN A 398 -0.53 37.23 -14.02
N ARG A 399 -1.34 37.19 -15.07
CA ARG A 399 -1.22 38.02 -16.27
C ARG A 399 -0.02 37.66 -17.16
N ASN A 400 0.53 36.46 -17.03
CA ASN A 400 1.53 36.00 -18.00
C ASN A 400 0.85 35.59 -19.31
N ILE A 401 1.46 35.89 -20.41
CA ILE A 401 0.98 35.45 -21.74
C ILE A 401 1.25 33.95 -21.85
N ILE A 402 0.19 33.17 -22.02
CA ILE A 402 0.28 31.74 -22.21
C ILE A 402 0.26 31.38 -23.69
N ASP A 403 -0.59 32.05 -24.46
CA ASP A 403 -0.60 31.92 -25.89
C ASP A 403 -1.09 33.23 -26.57
N GLN A 404 -0.63 33.47 -27.76
CA GLN A 404 -0.99 34.65 -28.55
C GLN A 404 -0.97 34.32 -30.04
N VAL A 405 -2.04 34.66 -30.73
CA VAL A 405 -2.19 34.48 -32.16
C VAL A 405 -2.62 35.79 -32.80
N SER A 406 -2.19 36.03 -34.03
CA SER A 406 -2.58 37.22 -34.81
C SER A 406 -3.09 36.80 -36.18
N TYR A 407 -3.96 37.61 -36.78
CA TYR A 407 -4.46 37.41 -38.11
C TYR A 407 -4.65 38.73 -38.85
N GLN A 408 -4.78 38.65 -40.16
CA GLN A 408 -5.11 39.74 -41.06
C GLN A 408 -6.33 39.36 -41.93
N ALA A 409 -7.05 40.37 -42.49
CA ALA A 409 -8.25 40.16 -43.28
C ALA A 409 -8.11 39.08 -44.38
N ARG A 410 -6.97 39.05 -45.05
CA ARG A 410 -6.66 38.08 -46.14
C ARG A 410 -6.56 36.64 -45.65
N GLU A 411 -6.45 36.42 -44.37
CA GLU A 411 -6.30 35.10 -43.72
C GLU A 411 -7.61 34.62 -43.12
N LEU A 412 -8.64 35.45 -43.07
CA LEU A 412 -9.94 35.10 -42.57
C LEU A 412 -10.70 34.25 -43.60
N PRO A 413 -11.36 33.18 -43.15
CA PRO A 413 -12.26 32.40 -43.99
C PRO A 413 -13.54 33.17 -44.31
N ALA A 414 -14.42 32.58 -45.10
CA ALA A 414 -15.75 33.12 -45.35
C ALA A 414 -16.56 33.29 -44.04
N GLU A 415 -17.53 34.19 -44.08
CA GLU A 415 -18.45 34.44 -42.95
C GLU A 415 -19.06 33.14 -42.42
N GLY A 416 -19.10 32.99 -41.09
CA GLY A 416 -19.58 31.80 -40.38
C GLY A 416 -18.54 30.70 -40.22
N TYR A 417 -17.34 30.82 -40.73
CA TYR A 417 -16.26 29.84 -40.56
C TYR A 417 -15.18 30.33 -39.60
N SER A 418 -14.61 29.40 -38.83
CA SER A 418 -13.52 29.72 -37.91
C SER A 418 -12.18 29.80 -38.62
N LYS A 419 -11.37 30.81 -38.32
CA LYS A 419 -9.94 30.83 -38.61
C LYS A 419 -9.24 29.81 -37.72
N ILE A 420 -8.42 28.96 -38.31
CA ILE A 420 -7.55 28.00 -37.62
C ILE A 420 -6.14 28.59 -37.51
N PHE A 421 -5.49 28.41 -36.38
CA PHE A 421 -4.15 28.90 -36.08
C PHE A 421 -3.14 27.75 -35.99
#